data_6e01433a6164b9fc95516f7c18b3a7de
#
_entry.id   6e01433a6164b9fc95516f7c18b3a7de
#
_cell.length_a   1.000
_cell.length_b   1.000
_cell.length_c   1.000
_cell.angle_alpha   90.00
_cell.angle_beta   90.00
_cell.angle_gamma   90.00
#
_symmetry.space_group_name_H-M   'P 1'
#
loop_
_entity.id
_entity.type
_entity.pdbx_description
1 polymer ?
#
loop_
_entity_poly.entity_id
_entity_poly.type
_entity_poly.pdbx_seq_one_letter_code
_entity_poly.pdbx_strand_id
1 'polypeptide(L)'
;MDLNHYENYSFDRVSAFNLATGFKDRSYHAHWHSYGEIVLVGPGDRNVFRVNQQTYALSEGDFLLIWPMEAHEIVDADREKSLIIQFSYAFITSLFDLQRIMHFYRGLHVLCIHSHPRLVAELRALTDRMKEIYLSAAPDRELRCCMLLMEFMLVLDQHREEFASEMETGDPYSYADTATHRIILVTDYIKNNLTADDLSQGAMARLAGVSKDYFSRIFRSITGMNYSKWLNTVRLEKAAELLAQPGMSLTEIAMHSGFQSISSFNRVFREEKGMSPREYRMLFVPSEAK
;
A
#
# COMPACT_ATOMS: atom_id res chain seq x y z
N MET A 1 18.88 -9.32 -5.15
CA MET A 1 17.82 -8.58 -4.47
C MET A 1 16.95 -9.60 -3.76
N ASP A 2 16.93 -9.60 -2.46
CA ASP A 2 16.07 -10.53 -1.70
C ASP A 2 14.65 -9.96 -1.73
N LEU A 3 13.81 -10.43 -2.66
CA LEU A 3 12.44 -9.96 -2.90
C LEU A 3 11.44 -10.45 -1.84
N ASN A 4 11.93 -10.95 -0.70
CA ASN A 4 11.10 -11.60 0.30
C ASN A 4 10.43 -10.63 1.31
N HIS A 5 10.58 -9.33 1.18
CA HIS A 5 10.01 -8.38 2.13
C HIS A 5 8.74 -7.73 1.55
N TYR A 6 7.59 -8.33 1.86
CA TYR A 6 6.29 -7.66 1.68
C TYR A 6 6.06 -6.71 2.85
N GLU A 7 5.94 -5.42 2.58
CA GLU A 7 5.59 -4.46 3.60
C GLU A 7 4.06 -4.46 3.79
N ASN A 8 3.65 -4.91 4.95
CA ASN A 8 2.26 -4.91 5.34
C ASN A 8 1.90 -3.57 6.01
N TYR A 9 1.95 -2.48 5.26
CA TYR A 9 1.42 -1.21 5.75
C TYR A 9 -0.11 -1.31 5.71
N SER A 10 -0.74 -1.39 6.87
CA SER A 10 -2.19 -1.17 6.93
C SER A 10 -2.43 0.32 6.78
N PHE A 11 -3.01 0.75 5.67
CA PHE A 11 -3.75 2.01 5.68
C PHE A 11 -4.77 1.90 6.81
N ASP A 12 -4.64 2.71 7.86
CA ASP A 12 -5.64 2.75 8.93
C ASP A 12 -7.02 2.92 8.30
N ARG A 13 -7.83 1.85 8.40
CA ARG A 13 -9.24 1.79 7.97
C ARG A 13 -9.53 2.31 6.56
N VAL A 14 -9.56 1.41 5.57
CA VAL A 14 -10.24 1.68 4.27
C VAL A 14 -9.84 3.02 3.62
N SER A 15 -8.67 3.54 3.93
CA SER A 15 -8.20 4.77 3.32
C SER A 15 -7.73 4.50 1.89
N ALA A 16 -8.29 5.23 0.93
CA ALA A 16 -7.81 5.19 -0.45
C ALA A 16 -6.51 5.97 -0.65
N PHE A 17 -6.14 6.80 0.33
CA PHE A 17 -5.09 7.80 0.25
C PHE A 17 -4.36 7.95 1.58
N ASN A 18 -3.04 8.05 1.53
CA ASN A 18 -2.20 8.42 2.67
C ASN A 18 -1.11 9.40 2.20
N LEU A 19 -0.67 10.25 3.11
CA LEU A 19 0.40 11.20 2.86
C LEU A 19 1.38 11.19 4.03
N ALA A 20 2.65 11.01 3.72
CA ALA A 20 3.71 10.92 4.70
C ALA A 20 4.85 11.89 4.39
N THR A 21 5.42 12.46 5.45
CA THR A 21 6.59 13.36 5.41
C THR A 21 7.46 13.13 6.63
N GLY A 22 8.69 13.61 6.61
CA GLY A 22 9.51 13.70 7.82
C GLY A 22 10.17 12.39 8.26
N PHE A 23 10.45 11.50 7.36
CA PHE A 23 11.23 10.30 7.66
C PHE A 23 12.70 10.64 7.90
N LYS A 24 13.26 10.22 9.03
CA LYS A 24 14.65 10.50 9.39
C LYS A 24 15.66 9.54 8.78
N ASP A 25 15.23 8.31 8.47
CA ASP A 25 16.13 7.31 7.90
C ASP A 25 16.41 7.61 6.43
N ARG A 26 17.70 7.64 6.06
CA ARG A 26 18.15 7.92 4.69
C ARG A 26 18.03 6.73 3.76
N SER A 27 17.96 5.53 4.29
CA SER A 27 17.81 4.30 3.51
C SER A 27 16.63 3.47 4.01
N TYR A 28 16.04 2.71 3.11
CA TYR A 28 15.02 1.74 3.43
C TYR A 28 15.19 0.51 2.55
N HIS A 29 15.21 -0.67 3.14
CA HIS A 29 15.54 -1.92 2.45
C HIS A 29 14.54 -2.25 1.33
N ALA A 30 14.95 -3.11 0.40
CA ALA A 30 14.13 -3.55 -0.71
C ALA A 30 12.86 -4.23 -0.20
N HIS A 31 11.70 -3.74 -0.65
CA HIS A 31 10.37 -4.21 -0.29
C HIS A 31 9.39 -3.99 -1.42
N TRP A 32 8.16 -4.43 -1.26
CA TRP A 32 7.06 -4.18 -2.18
C TRP A 32 5.72 -4.26 -1.45
N HIS A 33 4.70 -3.63 -1.99
CA HIS A 33 3.36 -3.55 -1.40
C HIS A 33 2.27 -3.39 -2.46
N SER A 34 1.00 -3.52 -2.06
CA SER A 34 -0.17 -3.46 -2.97
C SER A 34 -0.65 -2.03 -3.28
N TYR A 35 -0.09 -1.01 -2.71
CA TYR A 35 -0.39 0.39 -3.01
C TYR A 35 0.66 0.98 -3.93
N GLY A 36 0.31 2.09 -4.61
CA GLY A 36 1.27 2.88 -5.37
C GLY A 36 1.78 4.04 -4.56
N GLU A 37 2.95 4.57 -4.94
CA GLU A 37 3.56 5.74 -4.32
C GLU A 37 3.94 6.79 -5.36
N ILE A 38 3.70 8.05 -5.00
CA ILE A 38 4.22 9.21 -5.70
C ILE A 38 5.15 9.92 -4.72
N VAL A 39 6.45 9.97 -5.04
CA VAL A 39 7.43 10.68 -4.23
C VAL A 39 7.81 11.96 -4.93
N LEU A 40 7.47 13.11 -4.34
CA LEU A 40 8.05 14.39 -4.73
C LEU A 40 9.36 14.58 -3.97
N VAL A 41 10.46 14.56 -4.70
CA VAL A 41 11.80 14.63 -4.13
C VAL A 41 12.09 16.01 -3.57
N GLY A 42 12.39 16.06 -2.29
CA GLY A 42 12.78 17.26 -1.57
C GLY A 42 14.23 17.67 -1.80
N PRO A 43 14.64 18.84 -1.26
CA PRO A 43 16.03 19.29 -1.32
C PRO A 43 16.94 18.31 -0.53
N GLY A 44 18.07 17.97 -1.15
CA GLY A 44 19.07 17.06 -0.59
C GLY A 44 20.27 16.89 -1.51
N ASP A 45 21.37 16.41 -0.96
CA ASP A 45 22.62 16.20 -1.66
C ASP A 45 22.67 14.87 -2.44
N ARG A 46 21.84 13.92 -2.01
CA ARG A 46 21.72 12.60 -2.64
C ARG A 46 20.29 12.11 -2.52
N ASN A 47 19.71 11.71 -3.65
CA ASN A 47 18.39 11.09 -3.71
C ASN A 47 18.47 9.91 -4.70
N VAL A 48 18.86 8.75 -4.18
CA VAL A 48 19.06 7.52 -4.95
C VAL A 48 18.03 6.49 -4.56
N PHE A 49 17.23 6.09 -5.52
CA PHE A 49 16.18 5.08 -5.37
C PHE A 49 16.44 3.94 -6.35
N ARG A 50 15.90 2.77 -6.02
CA ARG A 50 15.86 1.62 -6.92
C ARG A 50 14.43 1.15 -7.06
N VAL A 51 13.95 1.03 -8.31
CA VAL A 51 12.65 0.42 -8.61
C VAL A 51 12.90 -0.77 -9.52
N ASN A 52 12.41 -1.92 -9.13
CA ASN A 52 12.73 -3.21 -9.74
C ASN A 52 14.25 -3.44 -9.78
N GLN A 53 14.86 -3.41 -10.95
CA GLN A 53 16.32 -3.60 -11.12
C GLN A 53 17.05 -2.32 -11.53
N GLN A 54 16.31 -1.23 -11.72
CA GLN A 54 16.86 0.03 -12.19
C GLN A 54 17.08 1.01 -11.03
N THR A 55 18.24 1.68 -11.05
CA THR A 55 18.60 2.69 -10.06
C THR A 55 18.44 4.08 -10.67
N TYR A 56 17.79 4.97 -9.90
CA TYR A 56 17.50 6.34 -10.29
C TYR A 56 18.18 7.30 -9.30
N ALA A 57 18.98 8.23 -9.83
CA ALA A 57 19.49 9.37 -9.07
C ALA A 57 18.63 10.59 -9.45
N LEU A 58 17.93 11.13 -8.46
CA LEU A 58 16.92 12.16 -8.67
C LEU A 58 17.35 13.50 -8.08
N SER A 59 16.88 14.57 -8.70
CA SER A 59 17.07 15.94 -8.25
C SER A 59 15.88 16.46 -7.45
N GLU A 60 16.08 17.53 -6.70
CA GLU A 60 14.99 18.25 -6.06
C GLU A 60 13.93 18.66 -7.09
N GLY A 61 12.68 18.35 -6.79
CA GLY A 61 11.51 18.65 -7.63
C GLY A 61 11.16 17.57 -8.65
N ASP A 62 11.99 16.52 -8.81
CA ASP A 62 11.61 15.36 -9.61
C ASP A 62 10.52 14.57 -8.89
N PHE A 63 9.69 13.88 -9.67
CA PHE A 63 8.78 12.87 -9.14
C PHE A 63 9.31 11.47 -9.40
N LEU A 64 9.22 10.60 -8.38
CA LEU A 64 9.34 9.16 -8.53
C LEU A 64 7.96 8.53 -8.44
N LEU A 65 7.60 7.73 -9.43
CA LEU A 65 6.35 6.97 -9.50
C LEU A 65 6.67 5.50 -9.24
N ILE A 66 6.09 4.94 -8.20
CA ILE A 66 6.19 3.53 -7.86
C ILE A 66 4.78 2.95 -8.00
N TRP A 67 4.61 2.08 -8.99
CA TRP A 67 3.31 1.48 -9.24
C TRP A 67 3.05 0.34 -8.27
N PRO A 68 1.78 0.02 -7.98
CA PRO A 68 1.47 -1.09 -7.09
C PRO A 68 2.21 -2.37 -7.49
N MET A 69 2.73 -3.08 -6.50
CA MET A 69 3.47 -4.35 -6.64
C MET A 69 4.89 -4.25 -7.17
N GLU A 70 5.43 -3.08 -7.37
CA GLU A 70 6.82 -2.93 -7.78
C GLU A 70 7.76 -3.02 -6.56
N ALA A 71 8.79 -3.85 -6.73
CA ALA A 71 9.86 -3.93 -5.72
C ALA A 71 10.70 -2.65 -5.78
N HIS A 72 10.85 -1.99 -4.65
CA HIS A 72 11.61 -0.75 -4.59
C HIS A 72 12.43 -0.65 -3.30
N GLU A 73 13.42 0.23 -3.33
CA GLU A 73 14.39 0.45 -2.26
C GLU A 73 14.80 1.92 -2.25
N ILE A 74 14.91 2.50 -1.08
CA ILE A 74 15.54 3.80 -0.90
C ILE A 74 16.99 3.53 -0.53
N VAL A 75 17.89 3.78 -1.48
CA VAL A 75 19.31 3.51 -1.29
C VAL A 75 19.96 4.58 -0.42
N ASP A 76 19.73 5.84 -0.75
CA ASP A 76 20.17 7.01 0.02
C ASP A 76 19.34 8.24 -0.41
N ALA A 77 18.50 8.77 0.46
CA ALA A 77 17.70 9.94 0.17
C ALA A 77 17.42 10.79 1.42
N ASP A 78 17.36 12.11 1.25
CA ASP A 78 16.87 13.01 2.29
C ASP A 78 15.34 13.00 2.31
N ARG A 79 14.78 12.05 3.06
CA ARG A 79 13.33 11.82 3.15
C ARG A 79 12.61 12.80 4.07
N GLU A 80 13.32 13.54 4.90
CA GLU A 80 12.70 14.47 5.85
C GLU A 80 11.97 15.60 5.12
N LYS A 81 12.46 15.97 3.95
CA LYS A 81 11.91 17.05 3.13
C LYS A 81 11.12 16.57 1.91
N SER A 82 11.13 15.27 1.64
CA SER A 82 10.36 14.67 0.55
C SER A 82 8.90 14.46 0.96
N LEU A 83 8.00 14.50 -0.02
CA LEU A 83 6.59 14.19 0.16
C LEU A 83 6.29 12.83 -0.46
N ILE A 84 5.73 11.91 0.31
CA ILE A 84 5.32 10.60 -0.16
C ILE A 84 3.80 10.53 -0.11
N ILE A 85 3.18 10.34 -1.27
CA ILE A 85 1.74 10.12 -1.42
C ILE A 85 1.54 8.64 -1.74
N GLN A 86 0.74 7.97 -0.94
CA GLN A 86 0.39 6.57 -1.12
C GLN A 86 -1.08 6.45 -1.51
N PHE A 87 -1.37 5.60 -2.48
CA PHE A 87 -2.74 5.38 -2.95
C PHE A 87 -3.03 3.89 -3.10
N SER A 88 -4.23 3.49 -2.65
CA SER A 88 -4.60 2.09 -2.66
C SER A 88 -4.82 1.58 -4.09
N TYR A 89 -4.44 0.33 -4.32
CA TYR A 89 -4.71 -0.34 -5.59
C TYR A 89 -6.22 -0.41 -5.88
N ALA A 90 -7.04 -0.67 -4.87
CA ALA A 90 -8.49 -0.70 -4.99
C ALA A 90 -9.07 0.63 -5.49
N PHE A 91 -8.50 1.76 -5.06
CA PHE A 91 -8.88 3.08 -5.55
C PHE A 91 -8.61 3.23 -7.06
N ILE A 92 -7.40 2.88 -7.51
CA ILE A 92 -7.04 2.95 -8.95
C ILE A 92 -7.91 2.02 -9.79
N THR A 93 -8.24 0.83 -9.29
CA THR A 93 -9.05 -0.14 -10.03
C THR A 93 -10.55 0.10 -9.95
N SER A 94 -11.00 1.06 -9.14
CA SER A 94 -12.42 1.42 -9.03
C SER A 94 -12.97 2.12 -10.29
N LEU A 95 -12.10 2.74 -11.10
CA LEU A 95 -12.45 3.42 -12.33
C LEU A 95 -11.63 2.90 -13.51
N PHE A 96 -12.31 2.58 -14.60
CA PHE A 96 -11.67 2.06 -15.82
C PHE A 96 -10.59 2.99 -16.37
N ASP A 97 -10.85 4.31 -16.39
CA ASP A 97 -9.89 5.28 -16.91
C ASP A 97 -8.62 5.36 -16.05
N LEU A 98 -8.70 5.26 -14.73
CA LEU A 98 -7.54 5.21 -13.85
C LEU A 98 -6.69 3.95 -14.10
N GLN A 99 -7.34 2.80 -14.32
CA GLN A 99 -6.63 1.56 -14.69
C GLN A 99 -5.89 1.73 -16.00
N ARG A 100 -6.53 2.33 -17.01
CA ARG A 100 -5.93 2.58 -18.33
C ARG A 100 -4.71 3.50 -18.23
N ILE A 101 -4.80 4.58 -17.44
CA ILE A 101 -3.69 5.50 -17.20
C ILE A 101 -2.54 4.78 -16.50
N MET A 102 -2.81 4.11 -15.40
CA MET A 102 -1.80 3.34 -14.67
C MET A 102 -1.11 2.32 -15.59
N HIS A 103 -1.88 1.60 -16.39
CA HIS A 103 -1.33 0.62 -17.32
C HIS A 103 -0.39 1.24 -18.33
N PHE A 104 -0.77 2.38 -18.93
CA PHE A 104 0.07 3.08 -19.90
C PHE A 104 1.39 3.56 -19.27
N TYR A 105 1.32 4.13 -18.06
CA TYR A 105 2.48 4.73 -17.40
C TYR A 105 3.28 3.76 -16.52
N ARG A 106 2.97 2.48 -16.54
CA ARG A 106 3.62 1.49 -15.67
C ARG A 106 5.14 1.39 -15.85
N GLY A 107 5.68 1.68 -17.02
CA GLY A 107 7.11 1.76 -17.28
C GLY A 107 7.76 3.10 -16.90
N LEU A 108 6.94 4.11 -16.61
CA LEU A 108 7.42 5.44 -16.24
C LEU A 108 7.63 5.51 -14.73
N HIS A 109 8.87 5.66 -14.30
CA HIS A 109 9.20 5.81 -12.89
C HIS A 109 9.67 7.21 -12.52
N VAL A 110 10.12 8.01 -13.48
CA VAL A 110 10.67 9.35 -13.20
C VAL A 110 10.02 10.40 -14.07
N LEU A 111 9.53 11.47 -13.44
CA LEU A 111 9.17 12.72 -14.12
C LEU A 111 10.21 13.77 -13.73
N CYS A 112 11.14 14.04 -14.65
CA CYS A 112 12.25 14.95 -14.41
C CYS A 112 11.82 16.39 -14.66
N ILE A 113 12.08 17.26 -13.69
CA ILE A 113 11.76 18.69 -13.77
C ILE A 113 12.45 19.39 -14.95
N HIS A 114 13.66 18.93 -15.32
CA HIS A 114 14.41 19.53 -16.43
C HIS A 114 13.88 19.12 -17.81
N SER A 115 13.34 17.88 -17.92
CA SER A 115 12.78 17.39 -19.19
C SER A 115 11.34 17.84 -19.39
N HIS A 116 10.54 17.90 -18.32
CA HIS A 116 9.10 18.19 -18.35
C HIS A 116 8.70 19.31 -17.38
N PRO A 117 9.29 20.54 -17.48
CA PRO A 117 9.13 21.56 -16.46
C PRO A 117 7.68 22.05 -16.28
N ARG A 118 6.89 22.08 -17.35
CA ARG A 118 5.47 22.48 -17.28
C ARG A 118 4.63 21.43 -16.58
N LEU A 119 4.73 20.17 -17.01
CA LEU A 119 4.03 19.05 -16.41
C LEU A 119 4.36 18.92 -14.91
N VAL A 120 5.65 18.94 -14.57
CA VAL A 120 6.11 18.84 -13.19
C VAL A 120 5.57 20.00 -12.33
N ALA A 121 5.52 21.22 -12.88
CA ALA A 121 4.94 22.38 -12.16
C ALA A 121 3.44 22.21 -11.88
N GLU A 122 2.65 21.69 -12.84
CA GLU A 122 1.24 21.39 -12.66
C GLU A 122 1.00 20.30 -11.62
N LEU A 123 1.73 19.19 -11.73
CA LEU A 123 1.65 18.08 -10.77
C LEU A 123 2.08 18.49 -9.36
N ARG A 124 3.10 19.35 -9.25
CA ARG A 124 3.55 19.90 -7.97
C ARG A 124 2.47 20.75 -7.31
N ALA A 125 1.80 21.60 -8.06
CA ALA A 125 0.69 22.41 -7.52
C ALA A 125 -0.43 21.53 -6.95
N LEU A 126 -0.73 20.39 -7.58
CA LEU A 126 -1.71 19.43 -7.05
C LEU A 126 -1.21 18.75 -5.77
N THR A 127 0.05 18.31 -5.73
CA THR A 127 0.62 17.66 -4.53
C THR A 127 0.76 18.62 -3.36
N ASP A 128 1.08 19.88 -3.59
CA ASP A 128 1.11 20.93 -2.54
C ASP A 128 -0.31 21.13 -1.96
N ARG A 129 -1.34 21.20 -2.80
CA ARG A 129 -2.75 21.27 -2.35
C ARG A 129 -3.17 20.00 -1.60
N MET A 130 -2.78 18.80 -2.05
CA MET A 130 -3.03 17.56 -1.31
C MET A 130 -2.43 17.63 0.09
N LYS A 131 -1.18 18.09 0.22
CA LYS A 131 -0.49 18.25 1.49
C LYS A 131 -1.23 19.20 2.43
N GLU A 132 -1.61 20.38 1.95
CA GLU A 132 -2.38 21.35 2.74
C GLU A 132 -3.70 20.78 3.24
N ILE A 133 -4.47 20.14 2.37
CA ILE A 133 -5.76 19.53 2.72
C ILE A 133 -5.58 18.36 3.68
N TYR A 134 -4.61 17.50 3.44
CA TYR A 134 -4.38 16.32 4.28
C TYR A 134 -3.99 16.69 5.71
N LEU A 135 -3.17 17.72 5.87
CA LEU A 135 -2.75 18.24 7.18
C LEU A 135 -3.83 19.10 7.86
N SER A 136 -4.90 19.45 7.16
CA SER A 136 -6.02 20.17 7.75
C SER A 136 -6.87 19.23 8.63
N ALA A 137 -7.65 19.81 9.54
CA ALA A 137 -8.62 19.08 10.36
C ALA A 137 -9.96 18.85 9.65
N ALA A 138 -10.07 19.08 8.33
CA ALA A 138 -11.31 18.97 7.58
C ALA A 138 -11.81 17.52 7.54
N PRO A 139 -13.10 17.27 7.84
CA PRO A 139 -13.63 15.90 7.88
C PRO A 139 -13.66 15.22 6.50
N ASP A 140 -13.65 15.99 5.42
CA ASP A 140 -13.69 15.53 4.03
C ASP A 140 -12.30 15.55 3.34
N ARG A 141 -11.23 15.69 4.12
CA ARG A 141 -9.85 15.80 3.61
C ARG A 141 -9.43 14.63 2.71
N GLU A 142 -9.80 13.40 3.07
CA GLU A 142 -9.46 12.22 2.29
C GLU A 142 -10.14 12.24 0.92
N LEU A 143 -11.45 12.53 0.86
CA LEU A 143 -12.17 12.64 -0.38
C LEU A 143 -11.58 13.72 -1.30
N ARG A 144 -11.22 14.88 -0.74
CA ARG A 144 -10.58 15.96 -1.50
C ARG A 144 -9.20 15.55 -2.02
N CYS A 145 -8.40 14.84 -1.22
CA CYS A 145 -7.11 14.30 -1.68
C CYS A 145 -7.29 13.27 -2.81
N CYS A 146 -8.29 12.40 -2.70
CA CYS A 146 -8.62 11.45 -3.77
C CYS A 146 -9.03 12.16 -5.08
N MET A 147 -9.81 13.24 -4.99
CA MET A 147 -10.17 14.06 -6.17
C MET A 147 -8.93 14.68 -6.82
N LEU A 148 -8.02 15.24 -6.03
CA LEU A 148 -6.77 15.80 -6.53
C LEU A 148 -5.82 14.73 -7.11
N LEU A 149 -5.83 13.51 -6.55
CA LEU A 149 -5.08 12.39 -7.11
C LEU A 149 -5.66 11.96 -8.47
N MET A 150 -6.98 11.95 -8.63
CA MET A 150 -7.60 11.73 -9.95
C MET A 150 -7.20 12.84 -10.94
N GLU A 151 -7.20 14.10 -10.51
CA GLU A 151 -6.75 15.23 -11.32
C GLU A 151 -5.26 15.07 -11.71
N PHE A 152 -4.40 14.64 -10.78
CA PHE A 152 -3.00 14.30 -11.05
C PHE A 152 -2.86 13.26 -12.16
N MET A 153 -3.64 12.18 -12.09
CA MET A 153 -3.63 11.14 -13.12
C MET A 153 -4.15 11.65 -14.47
N LEU A 154 -5.18 12.52 -14.47
CA LEU A 154 -5.69 13.12 -15.69
C LEU A 154 -4.70 14.09 -16.34
N VAL A 155 -4.02 14.93 -15.55
CA VAL A 155 -2.95 15.82 -16.03
C VAL A 155 -1.83 14.99 -16.66
N LEU A 156 -1.42 13.90 -16.02
CA LEU A 156 -0.43 12.99 -16.59
C LEU A 156 -0.92 12.41 -17.93
N ASP A 157 -2.18 11.97 -18.02
CA ASP A 157 -2.75 11.40 -19.26
C ASP A 157 -2.89 12.43 -20.40
N GLN A 158 -3.05 13.72 -20.10
CA GLN A 158 -3.06 14.79 -21.10
C GLN A 158 -1.70 14.94 -21.81
N HIS A 159 -0.61 14.56 -21.13
CA HIS A 159 0.74 14.57 -21.69
C HIS A 159 1.18 13.21 -22.28
N ARG A 160 0.22 12.31 -22.51
CA ARG A 160 0.47 10.94 -22.98
C ARG A 160 1.35 10.86 -24.21
N GLU A 161 1.17 11.77 -25.18
CA GLU A 161 1.91 11.77 -26.44
C GLU A 161 3.42 12.05 -26.23
N GLU A 162 3.79 12.81 -25.21
CA GLU A 162 5.17 13.09 -24.85
C GLU A 162 5.94 11.82 -24.43
N PHE A 163 5.23 10.85 -23.88
CA PHE A 163 5.80 9.59 -23.38
C PHE A 163 5.56 8.39 -24.29
N ALA A 164 4.80 8.55 -25.37
CA ALA A 164 4.37 7.43 -26.21
C ALA A 164 5.54 6.66 -26.85
N SER A 165 6.67 7.33 -27.09
CA SER A 165 7.90 6.70 -27.64
C SER A 165 8.72 5.93 -26.60
N GLU A 166 8.51 6.20 -25.32
CA GLU A 166 9.24 5.61 -24.19
C GLU A 166 8.48 4.47 -23.53
N MET A 167 7.16 4.42 -23.77
CA MET A 167 6.28 3.43 -23.17
C MET A 167 6.14 2.20 -24.06
N GLU A 168 6.29 1.02 -23.48
CA GLU A 168 5.98 -0.22 -24.17
C GLU A 168 4.48 -0.27 -24.50
N THR A 169 4.16 -0.49 -25.78
CA THR A 169 2.78 -0.69 -26.27
C THR A 169 2.31 -2.10 -25.92
N GLY A 170 2.14 -2.42 -24.65
CA GLY A 170 1.52 -3.66 -24.19
C GLY A 170 -0.01 -3.62 -24.30
N ASP A 171 -0.63 -4.78 -24.40
CA ASP A 171 -2.09 -4.91 -24.32
C ASP A 171 -2.60 -4.35 -22.97
N PRO A 172 -3.43 -3.27 -22.95
CA PRO A 172 -3.96 -2.69 -21.73
C PRO A 172 -4.70 -3.67 -20.83
N TYR A 173 -5.20 -4.76 -21.39
CA TYR A 173 -5.96 -5.80 -20.68
C TYR A 173 -5.08 -6.96 -20.17
N SER A 174 -3.86 -7.09 -20.70
CA SER A 174 -2.96 -8.20 -20.37
C SER A 174 -2.56 -8.24 -18.89
N TYR A 175 -2.49 -7.09 -18.23
CA TYR A 175 -2.07 -7.02 -16.82
C TYR A 175 -3.23 -7.17 -15.83
N ALA A 176 -4.37 -6.54 -16.11
CA ALA A 176 -5.55 -6.64 -15.24
C ALA A 176 -6.07 -8.08 -15.10
N ASP A 177 -5.72 -8.94 -16.05
CA ASP A 177 -6.15 -10.35 -16.09
C ASP A 177 -5.08 -11.35 -15.66
N THR A 178 -3.92 -10.89 -15.19
CA THR A 178 -2.95 -11.87 -14.64
C THR A 178 -3.49 -12.47 -13.35
N ALA A 179 -3.32 -13.79 -13.19
CA ALA A 179 -3.75 -14.47 -11.97
C ALA A 179 -3.06 -13.91 -10.72
N THR A 180 -1.82 -13.45 -10.85
CA THR A 180 -1.08 -12.75 -9.81
C THR A 180 -1.84 -11.52 -9.32
N HIS A 181 -2.29 -10.69 -10.24
CA HIS A 181 -3.05 -9.49 -9.96
C HIS A 181 -4.37 -9.77 -9.24
N ARG A 182 -5.15 -10.77 -9.71
CA ARG A 182 -6.39 -11.18 -9.05
C ARG A 182 -6.16 -11.71 -7.62
N ILE A 183 -5.04 -12.40 -7.40
CA ILE A 183 -4.66 -12.88 -6.06
C ILE A 183 -4.35 -11.70 -5.13
N ILE A 184 -3.78 -10.62 -5.65
CA ILE A 184 -3.50 -9.40 -4.88
C ILE A 184 -4.80 -8.70 -4.49
N LEU A 185 -5.74 -8.54 -5.42
CA LEU A 185 -7.06 -8.01 -5.10
C LEU A 185 -7.75 -8.81 -3.99
N VAL A 186 -7.54 -10.12 -3.98
CA VAL A 186 -8.02 -10.98 -2.90
C VAL A 186 -7.35 -10.66 -1.56
N THR A 187 -6.08 -10.29 -1.51
CA THR A 187 -5.44 -9.86 -0.25
C THR A 187 -6.06 -8.58 0.30
N ASP A 188 -6.33 -7.61 -0.55
CA ASP A 188 -6.99 -6.37 -0.15
C ASP A 188 -8.46 -6.61 0.26
N TYR A 189 -9.17 -7.49 -0.46
CA TYR A 189 -10.51 -7.93 -0.05
C TYR A 189 -10.49 -8.53 1.36
N ILE A 190 -9.55 -9.42 1.67
CA ILE A 190 -9.44 -10.07 2.98
C ILE A 190 -9.19 -9.04 4.08
N LYS A 191 -8.24 -8.11 3.88
CA LYS A 191 -7.93 -7.07 4.86
C LYS A 191 -9.16 -6.23 5.25
N ASN A 192 -10.00 -5.94 4.26
CA ASN A 192 -11.22 -5.15 4.44
C ASN A 192 -12.42 -5.97 4.92
N ASN A 193 -12.35 -7.30 4.90
CA ASN A 193 -13.47 -8.20 5.19
C ASN A 193 -13.08 -9.35 6.11
N LEU A 194 -12.29 -9.08 7.17
CA LEU A 194 -11.77 -10.11 8.09
C LEU A 194 -12.85 -10.93 8.78
N THR A 195 -14.07 -10.38 8.90
CA THR A 195 -15.24 -11.02 9.53
C THR A 195 -16.15 -11.72 8.52
N ALA A 196 -15.78 -11.80 7.24
CA ALA A 196 -16.56 -12.51 6.24
C ALA A 196 -16.68 -14.01 6.57
N ASP A 197 -17.81 -14.61 6.22
CA ASP A 197 -18.17 -15.98 6.58
C ASP A 197 -17.18 -17.04 6.08
N ASP A 198 -16.65 -16.88 4.86
CA ASP A 198 -15.71 -17.83 4.26
C ASP A 198 -14.48 -17.12 3.68
N LEU A 199 -13.43 -17.02 4.49
CA LEU A 199 -12.10 -16.64 4.07
C LEU A 199 -11.17 -17.86 3.89
N SER A 200 -11.72 -19.03 3.57
CA SER A 200 -10.86 -20.18 3.27
C SER A 200 -10.03 -19.97 2.01
N GLN A 201 -8.86 -20.58 1.95
CA GLN A 201 -8.00 -20.54 0.76
C GLN A 201 -8.74 -20.97 -0.51
N GLY A 202 -9.65 -21.95 -0.39
CA GLY A 202 -10.47 -22.42 -1.52
C GLY A 202 -11.47 -21.35 -2.00
N ALA A 203 -12.11 -20.64 -1.08
CA ALA A 203 -13.01 -19.54 -1.43
C ALA A 203 -12.23 -18.39 -2.10
N MET A 204 -11.09 -18.04 -1.57
CA MET A 204 -10.23 -16.98 -2.12
C MET A 204 -9.64 -17.35 -3.49
N ALA A 205 -9.28 -18.61 -3.70
CA ALA A 205 -8.86 -19.09 -5.02
C ALA A 205 -10.01 -18.98 -6.05
N ARG A 206 -11.24 -19.34 -5.67
CA ARG A 206 -12.42 -19.14 -6.52
C ARG A 206 -12.68 -17.67 -6.83
N LEU A 207 -12.57 -16.81 -5.82
CA LEU A 207 -12.72 -15.35 -6.00
C LEU A 207 -11.67 -14.80 -6.99
N ALA A 208 -10.43 -15.30 -6.92
CA ALA A 208 -9.37 -14.95 -7.87
C ALA A 208 -9.53 -15.64 -9.25
N GLY A 209 -10.50 -16.55 -9.43
CA GLY A 209 -10.70 -17.28 -10.67
C GLY A 209 -9.56 -18.24 -11.02
N VAL A 210 -8.93 -18.86 -10.01
CA VAL A 210 -7.79 -19.78 -10.18
C VAL A 210 -7.99 -21.08 -9.39
N SER A 211 -7.20 -22.11 -9.71
CA SER A 211 -7.19 -23.34 -8.89
C SER A 211 -6.55 -23.08 -7.52
N LYS A 212 -6.95 -23.87 -6.51
CA LYS A 212 -6.41 -23.76 -5.14
C LYS A 212 -4.89 -23.94 -5.09
N ASP A 213 -4.36 -24.88 -5.89
CA ASP A 213 -2.91 -25.15 -5.93
C ASP A 213 -2.14 -24.01 -6.58
N TYR A 214 -2.68 -23.45 -7.67
CA TYR A 214 -2.11 -22.28 -8.32
C TYR A 214 -2.13 -21.08 -7.39
N PHE A 215 -3.26 -20.81 -6.72
CA PHE A 215 -3.38 -19.78 -5.70
C PHE A 215 -2.31 -19.94 -4.61
N SER A 216 -2.19 -21.13 -4.04
CA SER A 216 -1.21 -21.41 -2.97
C SER A 216 0.22 -21.07 -3.39
N ARG A 217 0.61 -21.50 -4.59
CA ARG A 217 1.95 -21.27 -5.13
C ARG A 217 2.23 -19.78 -5.37
N ILE A 218 1.33 -19.09 -6.07
CA ILE A 218 1.50 -17.67 -6.38
C ILE A 218 1.37 -16.83 -5.11
N PHE A 219 0.41 -17.13 -4.24
CA PHE A 219 0.26 -16.44 -2.97
C PHE A 219 1.54 -16.51 -2.14
N ARG A 220 2.16 -17.68 -2.06
CA ARG A 220 3.42 -17.85 -1.35
C ARG A 220 4.58 -17.11 -2.02
N SER A 221 4.65 -17.08 -3.35
CA SER A 221 5.68 -16.30 -4.06
C SER A 221 5.52 -14.80 -3.86
N ILE A 222 4.27 -14.32 -3.70
CA ILE A 222 3.94 -12.91 -3.48
C ILE A 222 4.21 -12.51 -2.02
N THR A 223 3.72 -13.29 -1.03
CA THR A 223 3.70 -12.90 0.38
C THR A 223 4.86 -13.48 1.20
N GLY A 224 5.67 -14.36 0.61
CA GLY A 224 6.73 -15.09 1.30
C GLY A 224 6.24 -16.19 2.26
N MET A 225 4.93 -16.31 2.48
CA MET A 225 4.36 -17.23 3.47
C MET A 225 3.11 -17.96 2.94
N ASN A 226 2.70 -19.03 3.63
CA ASN A 226 1.45 -19.69 3.27
C ASN A 226 0.23 -18.86 3.67
N TYR A 227 -0.89 -19.07 2.97
CA TYR A 227 -2.14 -18.33 3.14
C TYR A 227 -2.64 -18.30 4.60
N SER A 228 -2.64 -19.44 5.28
CA SER A 228 -3.17 -19.53 6.64
C SER A 228 -2.32 -18.74 7.65
N LYS A 229 -1.01 -18.77 7.49
CA LYS A 229 -0.11 -17.97 8.34
C LYS A 229 -0.33 -16.49 8.07
N TRP A 230 -0.36 -16.08 6.81
CA TRP A 230 -0.61 -14.70 6.42
C TRP A 230 -1.97 -14.18 6.94
N LEU A 231 -3.06 -14.94 6.78
CA LEU A 231 -4.37 -14.57 7.30
C LEU A 231 -4.36 -14.38 8.84
N ASN A 232 -3.65 -15.25 9.55
CA ASN A 232 -3.49 -15.09 11.00
C ASN A 232 -2.70 -13.83 11.34
N THR A 233 -1.64 -13.50 10.59
CA THR A 233 -0.88 -12.25 10.79
C THR A 233 -1.79 -11.03 10.66
N VAL A 234 -2.57 -10.94 9.58
CA VAL A 234 -3.50 -9.83 9.35
C VAL A 234 -4.56 -9.72 10.45
N ARG A 235 -5.11 -10.86 10.90
CA ARG A 235 -6.05 -10.92 12.04
C ARG A 235 -5.41 -10.45 13.35
N LEU A 236 -4.16 -10.80 13.59
CA LEU A 236 -3.43 -10.40 14.80
C LEU A 236 -3.08 -8.91 14.79
N GLU A 237 -2.76 -8.35 13.65
CA GLU A 237 -2.55 -6.90 13.50
C GLU A 237 -3.83 -6.14 13.87
N LYS A 238 -4.96 -6.57 13.31
CA LYS A 238 -6.27 -6.00 13.67
C LYS A 238 -6.59 -6.16 15.15
N ALA A 239 -6.30 -7.31 15.74
CA ALA A 239 -6.49 -7.55 17.16
C ALA A 239 -5.59 -6.63 18.01
N ALA A 240 -4.33 -6.41 17.62
CA ALA A 240 -3.41 -5.54 18.34
C ALA A 240 -3.90 -4.08 18.35
N GLU A 241 -4.41 -3.57 17.23
CA GLU A 241 -5.05 -2.25 17.15
C GLU A 241 -6.23 -2.12 18.13
N LEU A 242 -7.11 -3.12 18.13
CA LEU A 242 -8.28 -3.12 19.02
C LEU A 242 -7.92 -3.29 20.50
N LEU A 243 -6.86 -4.05 20.81
CA LEU A 243 -6.36 -4.22 22.18
C LEU A 243 -5.78 -2.91 22.75
N ALA A 244 -5.23 -2.03 21.91
CA ALA A 244 -4.72 -0.73 22.32
C ALA A 244 -5.82 0.29 22.65
N GLN A 245 -7.09 -0.03 22.35
CA GLN A 245 -8.25 0.83 22.61
C GLN A 245 -9.03 0.31 23.84
N PRO A 246 -9.54 1.19 24.72
CA PRO A 246 -10.41 0.78 25.83
C PRO A 246 -11.81 0.40 25.33
N GLY A 247 -12.53 -0.38 26.13
CA GLY A 247 -13.99 -0.60 26.00
C GLY A 247 -14.41 -1.94 25.42
N MET A 248 -13.57 -2.66 24.65
CA MET A 248 -13.94 -3.96 24.08
C MET A 248 -13.44 -5.13 24.95
N SER A 249 -14.24 -6.16 25.10
CA SER A 249 -13.84 -7.44 25.70
C SER A 249 -12.90 -8.22 24.78
N LEU A 250 -12.11 -9.15 25.32
CA LEU A 250 -11.23 -10.01 24.50
C LEU A 250 -12.02 -10.88 23.51
N THR A 251 -13.25 -11.24 23.87
CA THR A 251 -14.14 -12.02 23.00
C THR A 251 -14.60 -11.18 21.81
N GLU A 252 -15.02 -9.94 22.04
CA GLU A 252 -15.40 -9.01 20.96
C GLU A 252 -14.22 -8.73 20.04
N ILE A 253 -13.03 -8.48 20.61
CA ILE A 253 -11.81 -8.27 19.81
C ILE A 253 -11.50 -9.49 18.95
N ALA A 254 -11.58 -10.71 19.49
CA ALA A 254 -11.38 -11.92 18.71
C ALA A 254 -12.33 -11.98 17.50
N MET A 255 -13.63 -11.74 17.73
CA MET A 255 -14.65 -11.76 16.67
C MET A 255 -14.41 -10.64 15.63
N HIS A 256 -14.19 -9.41 16.07
CA HIS A 256 -13.94 -8.28 15.17
C HIS A 256 -12.62 -8.38 14.38
N SER A 257 -11.70 -9.21 14.88
CA SER A 257 -10.46 -9.54 14.18
C SER A 257 -10.58 -10.77 13.27
N GLY A 258 -11.79 -11.34 13.15
CA GLY A 258 -12.09 -12.45 12.25
C GLY A 258 -11.71 -13.84 12.78
N PHE A 259 -11.41 -14.00 14.08
CA PHE A 259 -11.22 -15.30 14.68
C PHE A 259 -12.58 -15.97 14.97
N GLN A 260 -12.69 -17.26 14.66
CA GLN A 260 -13.92 -18.03 14.85
C GLN A 260 -14.16 -18.41 16.32
N SER A 261 -13.16 -18.31 17.19
CA SER A 261 -13.28 -18.56 18.63
C SER A 261 -12.19 -17.85 19.42
N ILE A 262 -12.53 -17.51 20.67
CA ILE A 262 -11.59 -16.93 21.64
C ILE A 262 -10.40 -17.88 21.92
N SER A 263 -10.62 -19.19 21.87
CA SER A 263 -9.56 -20.19 22.08
C SER A 263 -8.53 -20.16 20.96
N SER A 264 -8.98 -20.09 19.70
CA SER A 264 -8.10 -19.94 18.53
C SER A 264 -7.32 -18.64 18.59
N PHE A 265 -8.01 -17.53 18.92
CA PHE A 265 -7.39 -16.23 19.10
C PHE A 265 -6.27 -16.25 20.13
N ASN A 266 -6.56 -16.72 21.35
CA ASN A 266 -5.56 -16.75 22.43
C ASN A 266 -4.35 -17.60 22.08
N ARG A 267 -4.56 -18.76 21.43
CA ARG A 267 -3.47 -19.65 21.01
C ARG A 267 -2.58 -18.96 19.97
N VAL A 268 -3.17 -18.47 18.88
CA VAL A 268 -2.43 -17.85 17.76
C VAL A 268 -1.73 -16.58 18.22
N PHE A 269 -2.38 -15.76 19.06
CA PHE A 269 -1.80 -14.54 19.61
C PHE A 269 -0.56 -14.83 20.46
N ARG A 270 -0.63 -15.85 21.34
CA ARG A 270 0.51 -16.24 22.16
C ARG A 270 1.65 -16.84 21.34
N GLU A 271 1.34 -17.65 20.33
CA GLU A 271 2.34 -18.23 19.43
C GLU A 271 3.14 -17.15 18.66
N GLU A 272 2.48 -16.08 18.19
CA GLU A 272 3.11 -15.05 17.35
C GLU A 272 3.67 -13.86 18.16
N LYS A 273 3.04 -13.47 19.28
CA LYS A 273 3.44 -12.30 20.10
C LYS A 273 4.22 -12.67 21.36
N GLY A 274 4.35 -13.96 21.69
CA GLY A 274 5.08 -14.42 22.87
C GLY A 274 4.36 -14.15 24.21
N MET A 275 3.18 -13.51 24.20
CA MET A 275 2.38 -13.15 25.38
C MET A 275 0.89 -13.27 25.08
N SER A 276 0.07 -13.33 26.15
CA SER A 276 -1.39 -13.38 26.00
C SER A 276 -1.96 -12.03 25.54
N PRO A 277 -3.16 -12.01 24.90
CA PRO A 277 -3.84 -10.77 24.56
C PRO A 277 -4.10 -9.86 25.77
N ARG A 278 -4.33 -10.44 26.95
CA ARG A 278 -4.54 -9.68 28.18
C ARG A 278 -3.25 -8.98 28.64
N GLU A 279 -2.13 -9.67 28.61
CA GLU A 279 -0.82 -9.08 28.93
C GLU A 279 -0.46 -7.99 27.91
N TYR A 280 -0.70 -8.22 26.64
CA TYR A 280 -0.48 -7.23 25.58
C TYR A 280 -1.30 -5.96 25.81
N ARG A 281 -2.60 -6.08 26.14
CA ARG A 281 -3.47 -4.92 26.45
C ARG A 281 -2.90 -4.07 27.59
N MET A 282 -2.35 -4.70 28.63
CA MET A 282 -1.81 -3.98 29.79
C MET A 282 -0.63 -3.08 29.46
N LEU A 283 0.02 -3.28 28.31
CA LEU A 283 1.11 -2.40 27.84
C LEU A 283 0.58 -1.04 27.32
N PHE A 284 -0.66 -0.97 26.87
CA PHE A 284 -1.24 0.23 26.24
C PHE A 284 -2.38 0.85 27.04
N VAL A 285 -3.13 0.04 27.78
CA VAL A 285 -4.26 0.49 28.62
C VAL A 285 -3.91 0.12 30.05
N PRO A 286 -3.34 1.04 30.86
CA PRO A 286 -3.11 0.81 32.27
C PRO A 286 -4.44 0.43 32.94
N SER A 287 -4.45 -0.62 33.74
CA SER A 287 -5.62 -0.94 34.57
C SER A 287 -5.90 0.25 35.47
N GLU A 288 -7.10 0.85 35.35
CA GLU A 288 -7.58 1.75 36.40
C GLU A 288 -7.43 0.99 37.74
N ALA A 289 -6.61 1.54 38.60
CA ALA A 289 -6.43 1.02 39.93
C ALA A 289 -7.80 1.07 40.61
N LYS A 290 -8.30 -0.10 41.06
CA LYS A 290 -9.50 -0.22 41.85
C LYS A 290 -9.29 0.48 43.19
#